data_0aa0ca1dafb5d5fa9343cdfa8afd213b
#
_entry.id   0aa0ca1dafb5d5fa9343cdfa8afd213b
#
_cell.length_a   1.000
_cell.length_b   1.000
_cell.length_c   1.000
_cell.angle_alpha   90.00
_cell.angle_beta   90.00
_cell.angle_gamma   90.00
#
_symmetry.space_group_name_H-M   'P 1'
#
loop_
_entity.id
_entity.type
_entity.pdbx_description
1 polymer ?
#
loop_
_entity_poly.entity_id
_entity_poly.type
_entity_poly.pdbx_seq_one_letter_code
_entity_poly.pdbx_strand_id
1 'polypeptide(L)'
;MKKILLITVLGLILFGCKSYVQVFKTNSSIEKDIDGFYVYENDSLKITYSFWKTKGLMTFSIYNKLEKPLYIDWKKSSYIDNSVKLNYWVDEEKTKGLSSYGSYYYNGPLLKPGYAISSKGGASISSTVKVERITFIPPSSNYYRSQFFILPINFFKLDTKTEFEEVSRKDKPKKKTKVYKSTFTKEKSPLVFRNFLSFSFSEDFETEFYVDNEFYIQQILEMDKRHFEQYRYDETKKGKWYIIDEDGKPILFSDFQNPSSFYLKIPNEGSIEYRK
;
A
#
# COMPACT_ATOMS: atom_id res chain seq x y z
N MET A 1 -25.79 40.03 25.46
CA MET A 1 -24.88 39.82 24.31
C MET A 1 -23.72 38.85 24.60
N LYS A 2 -22.97 38.93 25.71
CA LYS A 2 -21.85 37.98 26.02
C LYS A 2 -22.28 36.52 26.12
N LYS A 3 -23.46 36.19 26.64
CA LYS A 3 -23.92 34.79 26.76
C LYS A 3 -24.33 34.18 25.40
N ILE A 4 -24.81 34.98 24.46
CA ILE A 4 -25.15 34.52 23.10
C ILE A 4 -23.88 34.23 22.30
N LEU A 5 -22.85 35.05 22.47
CA LEU A 5 -21.54 34.84 21.83
C LEU A 5 -20.85 33.53 22.30
N LEU A 6 -20.98 33.23 23.60
CA LEU A 6 -20.42 32.01 24.17
C LEU A 6 -21.09 30.73 23.62
N ILE A 7 -22.41 30.76 23.43
CA ILE A 7 -23.18 29.64 22.85
C ILE A 7 -22.82 29.41 21.37
N THR A 8 -22.61 30.50 20.62
CA THR A 8 -22.24 30.43 19.18
C THR A 8 -20.80 29.86 19.03
N VAL A 9 -19.88 30.25 19.89
CA VAL A 9 -18.51 29.70 19.89
C VAL A 9 -18.48 28.23 20.33
N LEU A 10 -19.30 27.82 21.30
CA LEU A 10 -19.40 26.43 21.74
C LEU A 10 -20.03 25.53 20.68
N GLY A 11 -20.97 26.05 19.85
CA GLY A 11 -21.59 25.34 18.74
C GLY A 11 -20.62 25.04 17.58
N LEU A 12 -19.62 25.88 17.34
CA LEU A 12 -18.61 25.72 16.29
C LEU A 12 -17.57 24.62 16.60
N ILE A 13 -17.38 24.27 17.89
CA ILE A 13 -16.40 23.26 18.32
C ILE A 13 -16.93 21.82 18.12
N LEU A 14 -18.23 21.62 17.88
CA LEU A 14 -18.85 20.31 17.77
C LEU A 14 -18.85 19.69 16.36
N PHE A 15 -18.34 20.37 15.37
CA PHE A 15 -18.09 19.77 14.04
C PHE A 15 -16.84 18.88 14.11
N GLY A 16 -17.00 17.71 14.75
CA GLY A 16 -15.97 16.70 14.76
C GLY A 16 -15.58 16.31 13.34
N CYS A 17 -14.37 16.66 12.92
CA CYS A 17 -13.81 16.26 11.63
C CYS A 17 -13.94 14.74 11.47
N LYS A 18 -14.74 14.30 10.51
CA LYS A 18 -14.82 12.87 10.15
C LYS A 18 -13.62 12.56 9.26
N SER A 19 -12.83 11.59 9.68
CA SER A 19 -11.75 11.05 8.87
C SER A 19 -12.26 9.81 8.14
N TYR A 20 -11.88 9.67 6.87
CA TYR A 20 -12.26 8.54 6.04
C TYR A 20 -11.03 7.72 5.64
N VAL A 21 -11.27 6.44 5.35
CA VAL A 21 -10.28 5.52 4.81
C VAL A 21 -10.86 4.86 3.58
N GLN A 22 -10.04 4.72 2.54
CA GLN A 22 -10.35 3.95 1.35
C GLN A 22 -9.55 2.67 1.36
N VAL A 23 -10.22 1.52 1.22
CA VAL A 23 -9.59 0.21 1.05
C VAL A 23 -9.71 -0.21 -0.40
N PHE A 24 -8.59 -0.53 -1.01
CA PHE A 24 -8.47 -0.96 -2.40
C PHE A 24 -8.24 -2.47 -2.42
N LYS A 25 -9.21 -3.22 -2.94
CA LYS A 25 -9.05 -4.66 -3.19
C LYS A 25 -8.56 -4.85 -4.61
N THR A 26 -7.48 -5.59 -4.76
CA THR A 26 -6.93 -5.91 -6.08
C THR A 26 -7.42 -7.27 -6.57
N ASN A 27 -7.29 -7.49 -7.88
CA ASN A 27 -7.46 -8.78 -8.53
C ASN A 27 -6.35 -9.01 -9.55
N SER A 28 -6.14 -10.27 -9.94
CA SER A 28 -5.10 -10.73 -10.86
C SER A 28 -5.53 -12.05 -11.50
N SER A 29 -4.82 -12.46 -12.53
CA SER A 29 -4.92 -13.82 -13.09
C SER A 29 -4.17 -14.88 -12.28
N ILE A 30 -3.22 -14.47 -11.42
CA ILE A 30 -2.53 -15.40 -10.53
C ILE A 30 -3.38 -15.70 -9.29
N GLU A 31 -3.23 -16.90 -8.77
CA GLU A 31 -4.02 -17.39 -7.63
C GLU A 31 -3.61 -16.74 -6.32
N LYS A 32 -4.51 -16.83 -5.34
CA LYS A 32 -4.24 -16.46 -3.96
C LYS A 32 -4.10 -17.71 -3.11
N ASP A 33 -3.17 -17.68 -2.17
CA ASP A 33 -3.12 -18.71 -1.13
C ASP A 33 -4.22 -18.51 -0.07
N ILE A 34 -4.24 -19.41 0.91
CA ILE A 34 -5.23 -19.39 2.00
C ILE A 34 -5.17 -18.13 2.86
N ASP A 35 -4.01 -17.49 2.94
CA ASP A 35 -3.77 -16.26 3.71
C ASP A 35 -4.05 -14.99 2.87
N GLY A 36 -4.38 -15.14 1.59
CA GLY A 36 -4.74 -14.06 0.67
C GLY A 36 -3.57 -13.41 -0.04
N PHE A 37 -2.37 -13.97 0.00
CA PHE A 37 -1.24 -13.55 -0.80
C PHE A 37 -1.41 -14.00 -2.25
N TYR A 38 -1.04 -13.16 -3.20
CA TYR A 38 -0.91 -13.63 -4.59
C TYR A 38 0.35 -14.46 -4.73
N VAL A 39 0.21 -15.62 -5.39
CA VAL A 39 1.30 -16.57 -5.58
C VAL A 39 1.44 -16.92 -7.05
N TYR A 40 2.58 -16.59 -7.63
CA TYR A 40 3.03 -17.13 -8.91
C TYR A 40 4.06 -18.21 -8.66
N GLU A 41 3.88 -19.39 -9.21
CA GLU A 41 4.78 -20.51 -9.02
C GLU A 41 4.97 -21.30 -10.32
N ASN A 42 6.22 -21.69 -10.58
CA ASN A 42 6.60 -22.64 -11.62
C ASN A 42 7.65 -23.62 -11.07
N ASP A 43 8.27 -24.42 -11.95
CA ASP A 43 9.27 -25.42 -11.54
C ASP A 43 10.53 -24.80 -10.94
N SER A 44 10.86 -23.57 -11.29
CA SER A 44 12.13 -22.92 -10.94
C SER A 44 12.02 -21.99 -9.72
N LEU A 45 10.89 -21.30 -9.57
CA LEU A 45 10.73 -20.28 -8.54
C LEU A 45 9.28 -20.13 -8.08
N LYS A 46 9.12 -19.50 -6.90
CA LYS A 46 7.84 -19.04 -6.37
C LYS A 46 7.95 -17.57 -6.03
N ILE A 47 6.99 -16.75 -6.49
CA ILE A 47 6.89 -15.33 -6.15
C ILE A 47 5.61 -15.11 -5.34
N THR A 48 5.74 -14.51 -4.16
CA THR A 48 4.61 -14.19 -3.28
C THR A 48 4.52 -12.69 -3.12
N TYR A 49 3.31 -12.11 -3.32
CA TYR A 49 3.07 -10.68 -3.29
C TYR A 49 2.22 -10.27 -2.09
N SER A 50 2.57 -9.11 -1.50
CA SER A 50 1.79 -8.45 -0.44
C SER A 50 1.77 -6.95 -0.67
N PHE A 51 0.57 -6.35 -0.57
CA PHE A 51 0.36 -4.92 -0.84
C PHE A 51 -0.11 -4.14 0.40
N TRP A 52 -0.40 -4.82 1.53
CA TRP A 52 -1.01 -4.21 2.69
C TRP A 52 -0.13 -3.15 3.35
N LYS A 53 -0.32 -1.91 2.91
CA LYS A 53 0.28 -0.70 3.48
C LYS A 53 -0.55 0.52 3.08
N THR A 54 -0.36 1.64 3.78
CA THR A 54 -0.86 2.95 3.32
C THR A 54 -0.28 3.26 1.93
N LYS A 55 -1.14 3.63 0.98
CA LYS A 55 -0.82 3.87 -0.44
C LYS A 55 -0.46 2.61 -1.23
N GLY A 56 -0.53 1.43 -0.61
CA GLY A 56 -0.01 0.20 -1.16
C GLY A 56 1.51 0.22 -1.31
N LEU A 57 2.15 -0.90 -1.12
CA LEU A 57 3.58 -1.03 -1.41
C LEU A 57 3.78 -2.30 -2.22
N MET A 58 4.42 -2.19 -3.38
CA MET A 58 4.82 -3.35 -4.17
C MET A 58 5.89 -4.11 -3.37
N THR A 59 5.43 -5.11 -2.62
CA THR A 59 6.26 -6.00 -1.83
C THR A 59 6.14 -7.41 -2.38
N PHE A 60 7.26 -8.06 -2.59
CA PHE A 60 7.28 -9.45 -3.03
C PHE A 60 8.49 -10.19 -2.50
N SER A 61 8.35 -11.52 -2.37
CA SER A 61 9.44 -12.45 -2.13
C SER A 61 9.62 -13.36 -3.33
N ILE A 62 10.86 -13.76 -3.61
CA ILE A 62 11.23 -14.69 -4.65
C ILE A 62 11.93 -15.87 -3.95
N TYR A 63 11.33 -17.06 -4.00
CA TYR A 63 11.92 -18.30 -3.51
C TYR A 63 12.52 -19.05 -4.69
N ASN A 64 13.81 -19.33 -4.63
CA ASN A 64 14.50 -20.19 -5.58
C ASN A 64 14.25 -21.66 -5.21
N LYS A 65 13.52 -22.40 -6.04
CA LYS A 65 13.19 -23.84 -5.82
C LYS A 65 14.28 -24.77 -6.29
N LEU A 66 15.28 -24.26 -7.01
CA LEU A 66 16.32 -25.05 -7.65
C LEU A 66 17.46 -25.38 -6.70
N GLU A 67 18.20 -26.43 -7.01
CA GLU A 67 19.49 -26.79 -6.39
C GLU A 67 20.68 -25.98 -6.96
N LYS A 68 20.41 -25.03 -7.83
CA LYS A 68 21.38 -24.09 -8.43
C LYS A 68 20.96 -22.64 -8.23
N PRO A 69 21.90 -21.69 -8.35
CA PRO A 69 21.60 -20.27 -8.25
C PRO A 69 20.55 -19.80 -9.25
N LEU A 70 19.79 -18.77 -8.84
CA LEU A 70 18.91 -17.98 -9.68
C LEU A 70 19.39 -16.54 -9.64
N TYR A 71 19.45 -15.89 -10.79
CA TYR A 71 19.86 -14.49 -10.93
C TYR A 71 18.70 -13.63 -11.38
N ILE A 72 18.62 -12.39 -10.87
CA ILE A 72 17.67 -11.38 -11.32
C ILE A 72 18.39 -10.12 -11.75
N ASP A 73 18.08 -9.59 -12.95
CA ASP A 73 18.58 -8.30 -13.45
C ASP A 73 17.57 -7.17 -13.18
N TRP A 74 17.86 -6.33 -12.21
CA TRP A 74 17.00 -5.21 -11.82
C TRP A 74 16.96 -4.08 -12.86
N LYS A 75 17.97 -3.96 -13.75
CA LYS A 75 17.97 -3.00 -14.87
C LYS A 75 16.95 -3.40 -15.93
N LYS A 76 16.74 -4.71 -16.12
CA LYS A 76 15.76 -5.26 -17.05
C LYS A 76 14.39 -5.48 -16.39
N SER A 77 14.30 -5.44 -15.07
CA SER A 77 13.08 -5.58 -14.29
C SER A 77 12.42 -4.22 -14.05
N SER A 78 11.09 -4.20 -13.97
CA SER A 78 10.32 -2.96 -13.86
C SER A 78 9.01 -3.15 -13.12
N TYR A 79 8.61 -2.15 -12.35
CA TYR A 79 7.25 -1.92 -11.97
C TYR A 79 6.57 -1.09 -13.07
N ILE A 80 5.36 -1.47 -13.50
CA ILE A 80 4.65 -0.80 -14.60
C ILE A 80 3.31 -0.33 -14.04
N ASP A 81 3.05 0.99 -14.14
CA ASP A 81 1.82 1.64 -13.71
C ASP A 81 1.07 2.13 -14.94
N ASN A 82 -0.11 1.56 -15.24
CA ASN A 82 -0.93 1.94 -16.40
C ASN A 82 -0.13 2.13 -17.71
N SER A 83 0.85 1.31 -17.99
CA SER A 83 1.77 1.40 -19.15
C SER A 83 2.98 2.30 -18.94
N VAL A 84 3.15 2.96 -17.80
CA VAL A 84 4.35 3.74 -17.46
C VAL A 84 5.36 2.85 -16.75
N LYS A 85 6.51 2.66 -17.37
CA LYS A 85 7.62 1.87 -16.83
C LYS A 85 8.36 2.63 -15.74
N LEU A 86 8.52 2.02 -14.57
CA LEU A 86 9.37 2.50 -13.47
C LEU A 86 10.46 1.45 -13.20
N ASN A 87 11.71 1.89 -13.27
CA ASN A 87 12.85 0.97 -13.15
C ASN A 87 13.14 0.60 -11.71
N TYR A 88 13.37 -0.70 -11.45
CA TYR A 88 13.85 -1.17 -10.14
C TYR A 88 15.29 -0.76 -9.86
N TRP A 89 16.07 -0.58 -10.89
CA TRP A 89 17.47 -0.19 -10.79
C TRP A 89 17.75 1.11 -11.59
N VAL A 90 18.48 2.02 -10.97
CA VAL A 90 18.96 3.25 -11.57
C VAL A 90 20.46 3.34 -11.27
N ASP A 91 21.28 3.70 -12.24
CA ASP A 91 22.72 3.85 -12.08
C ASP A 91 23.04 5.15 -11.34
N GLU A 92 22.62 5.23 -10.09
CA GLU A 92 22.85 6.36 -9.20
C GLU A 92 23.49 5.87 -7.90
N GLU A 93 24.54 6.54 -7.46
CA GLU A 93 25.07 6.36 -6.12
C GLU A 93 24.12 7.02 -5.12
N LYS A 94 23.44 6.23 -4.31
CA LYS A 94 22.57 6.75 -3.23
C LYS A 94 23.37 6.98 -1.98
N THR A 95 23.58 8.25 -1.62
CA THR A 95 24.05 8.61 -0.29
C THR A 95 22.90 8.43 0.71
N LYS A 96 23.00 7.43 1.58
CA LYS A 96 22.07 7.29 2.71
C LYS A 96 22.42 8.31 3.77
N GLY A 97 21.74 9.45 3.78
CA GLY A 97 21.58 10.21 5.01
C GLY A 97 20.57 9.48 5.92
N LEU A 98 20.71 9.58 7.23
CA LEU A 98 19.71 9.11 8.19
C LEU A 98 18.45 10.02 8.15
N SER A 99 17.81 10.09 6.99
CA SER A 99 16.44 10.50 6.85
C SER A 99 15.69 9.28 6.32
N SER A 100 14.82 8.72 7.13
CA SER A 100 14.09 7.49 6.86
C SER A 100 12.96 7.67 5.83
N TYR A 101 13.23 8.31 4.69
CA TYR A 101 12.28 8.40 3.59
C TYR A 101 13.02 8.40 2.26
N GLY A 102 12.89 7.27 1.54
CA GLY A 102 13.26 7.25 0.14
C GLY A 102 12.39 8.24 -0.65
N SER A 103 13.01 9.13 -1.39
CA SER A 103 12.30 9.97 -2.36
C SER A 103 11.87 9.08 -3.51
N TYR A 104 10.57 8.81 -3.61
CA TYR A 104 10.00 8.13 -4.77
C TYR A 104 9.47 9.20 -5.72
N TYR A 105 10.07 9.29 -6.91
CA TYR A 105 9.51 10.11 -7.98
C TYR A 105 8.41 9.31 -8.67
N TYR A 106 7.19 9.81 -8.60
CA TYR A 106 6.05 9.25 -9.31
C TYR A 106 5.67 10.20 -10.45
N ASN A 107 5.76 9.72 -11.69
CA ASN A 107 5.32 10.41 -12.90
C ASN A 107 4.19 9.64 -13.60
N GLY A 108 3.31 8.99 -12.82
CA GLY A 108 2.19 8.26 -13.37
C GLY A 108 1.05 9.17 -13.86
N PRO A 109 0.15 8.66 -14.70
CA PRO A 109 -0.93 9.43 -15.32
C PRO A 109 -1.97 9.99 -14.33
N LEU A 110 -1.98 9.52 -13.09
CA LEU A 110 -2.90 9.97 -12.03
C LEU A 110 -2.43 11.24 -11.29
N LEU A 111 -1.18 11.68 -11.49
CA LEU A 111 -0.65 12.92 -10.91
C LEU A 111 -0.15 13.85 -12.01
N LYS A 112 -0.39 15.17 -11.83
CA LYS A 112 0.20 16.16 -12.73
C LYS A 112 1.74 16.08 -12.67
N PRO A 113 2.47 16.24 -13.80
CA PRO A 113 3.93 16.25 -13.82
C PRO A 113 4.49 17.27 -12.82
N GLY A 114 5.45 16.86 -11.97
CA GLY A 114 6.17 17.77 -11.08
C GLY A 114 5.86 17.67 -9.58
N TYR A 115 5.02 16.73 -9.13
CA TYR A 115 4.82 16.53 -7.68
C TYR A 115 5.96 15.71 -7.06
N ALA A 116 6.88 16.40 -6.37
CA ALA A 116 7.86 15.77 -5.49
C ALA A 116 7.31 15.79 -4.05
N ILE A 117 7.21 14.63 -3.41
CA ILE A 117 6.87 14.55 -1.98
C ILE A 117 8.20 14.60 -1.22
N SER A 118 8.53 15.77 -0.64
CA SER A 118 9.67 15.92 0.27
C SER A 118 9.19 16.00 1.72
N SER A 119 9.84 15.27 2.63
CA SER A 119 9.73 15.51 4.06
C SER A 119 11.11 15.87 4.63
N LYS A 120 11.17 16.92 5.43
CA LYS A 120 12.39 17.39 6.09
C LYS A 120 12.51 16.79 7.49
N GLY A 121 13.71 16.33 7.85
CA GLY A 121 14.09 16.00 9.21
C GLY A 121 15.56 15.56 9.22
N GLY A 122 16.43 16.25 9.96
CA GLY A 122 17.86 16.13 9.82
C GLY A 122 18.54 15.34 10.92
N ALA A 123 19.49 14.52 10.52
CA ALA A 123 20.82 14.26 11.07
C ALA A 123 21.53 13.36 10.06
N SER A 124 22.68 13.77 9.53
CA SER A 124 23.32 13.09 8.41
C SER A 124 24.50 12.24 8.89
N ILE A 125 24.34 10.91 8.78
CA ILE A 125 25.48 10.00 8.58
C ILE A 125 25.36 9.55 7.14
N SER A 126 26.26 9.94 6.25
CA SER A 126 26.22 9.56 4.84
C SER A 126 27.00 8.26 4.64
N SER A 127 26.32 7.20 4.17
CA SER A 127 26.97 6.06 3.56
C SER A 127 26.51 5.97 2.10
N THR A 128 27.44 5.91 1.18
CA THR A 128 27.15 5.69 -0.25
C THR A 128 26.98 4.20 -0.47
N VAL A 129 25.78 3.75 -0.86
CA VAL A 129 25.51 2.36 -1.22
C VAL A 129 25.13 2.33 -2.69
N LYS A 130 25.94 1.66 -3.52
CA LYS A 130 25.56 1.33 -4.89
C LYS A 130 24.63 0.11 -4.84
N VAL A 131 23.41 0.29 -5.38
CA VAL A 131 22.44 -0.82 -5.47
C VAL A 131 22.94 -1.81 -6.53
N GLU A 132 23.02 -3.08 -6.17
CA GLU A 132 23.38 -4.15 -7.12
C GLU A 132 22.42 -4.19 -8.30
N ARG A 133 22.96 -4.26 -9.50
CA ARG A 133 22.17 -4.45 -10.72
C ARG A 133 21.66 -5.87 -10.85
N ILE A 134 22.51 -6.84 -10.54
CA ILE A 134 22.19 -8.27 -10.59
C ILE A 134 22.25 -8.81 -9.16
N THR A 135 21.18 -9.48 -8.75
CA THR A 135 21.13 -10.15 -7.46
C THR A 135 21.18 -11.66 -7.65
N PHE A 136 22.09 -12.28 -6.94
CA PHE A 136 22.24 -13.72 -6.80
C PHE A 136 21.28 -14.23 -5.72
N ILE A 137 20.44 -15.21 -6.04
CA ILE A 137 19.54 -15.90 -5.10
C ILE A 137 20.04 -17.33 -4.94
N PRO A 138 20.59 -17.70 -3.77
CA PRO A 138 21.09 -19.03 -3.54
C PRO A 138 20.03 -20.13 -3.73
N PRO A 139 20.43 -21.39 -3.93
CA PRO A 139 19.50 -22.52 -3.90
C PRO A 139 18.65 -22.53 -2.64
N SER A 140 17.38 -22.93 -2.78
CA SER A 140 16.43 -23.11 -1.66
C SER A 140 16.34 -21.90 -0.72
N SER A 141 16.47 -20.68 -1.24
CA SER A 141 16.47 -19.44 -0.45
C SER A 141 15.47 -18.41 -0.93
N ASN A 142 15.12 -17.47 -0.06
CA ASN A 142 14.21 -16.37 -0.33
C ASN A 142 14.97 -15.04 -0.49
N TYR A 143 14.54 -14.25 -1.46
CA TYR A 143 14.89 -12.85 -1.61
C TYR A 143 13.64 -11.98 -1.45
N TYR A 144 13.75 -10.85 -0.72
CA TYR A 144 12.64 -9.93 -0.46
C TYR A 144 12.91 -8.56 -1.06
N ARG A 145 11.87 -7.97 -1.68
CA ARG A 145 11.93 -6.59 -2.18
C ARG A 145 10.65 -5.83 -1.92
N SER A 146 10.81 -4.56 -1.54
CA SER A 146 9.73 -3.57 -1.40
C SER A 146 10.23 -2.25 -1.95
N GLN A 147 9.56 -1.65 -2.96
CA GLN A 147 10.11 -0.43 -3.56
C GLN A 147 9.07 0.61 -3.94
N PHE A 148 8.03 0.30 -4.70
CA PHE A 148 7.12 1.30 -5.25
C PHE A 148 5.81 1.36 -4.48
N PHE A 149 5.33 2.58 -4.21
CA PHE A 149 3.94 2.75 -3.81
C PHE A 149 3.03 2.48 -5.00
N ILE A 150 1.98 1.68 -4.79
CA ILE A 150 1.04 1.28 -5.83
C ILE A 150 0.16 2.47 -6.22
N LEU A 151 -0.32 3.23 -5.24
CA LEU A 151 -1.16 4.40 -5.47
C LEU A 151 -0.70 5.59 -4.60
N PRO A 152 0.34 6.32 -5.02
CA PRO A 152 0.99 7.37 -4.22
C PRO A 152 0.20 8.69 -4.16
N ILE A 153 -1.12 8.63 -4.13
CA ILE A 153 -2.03 9.77 -3.97
C ILE A 153 -2.56 9.85 -2.53
N ASN A 154 -3.18 10.96 -2.17
CA ASN A 154 -3.76 11.14 -0.83
C ASN A 154 -5.18 10.55 -0.72
N PHE A 155 -5.95 10.58 -1.81
CA PHE A 155 -7.27 9.96 -1.89
C PHE A 155 -7.66 9.73 -3.36
N PHE A 156 -8.59 8.80 -3.59
CA PHE A 156 -9.22 8.58 -4.89
C PHE A 156 -10.65 9.14 -4.84
N LYS A 157 -11.01 10.00 -5.81
CA LYS A 157 -12.36 10.60 -5.85
C LYS A 157 -13.37 9.58 -6.37
N LEU A 158 -14.25 9.10 -5.51
CA LEU A 158 -15.38 8.27 -5.91
C LEU A 158 -16.46 9.12 -6.59
N ASP A 159 -17.25 8.49 -7.46
CA ASP A 159 -18.42 9.16 -8.05
C ASP A 159 -19.41 9.55 -6.94
N THR A 160 -20.07 10.71 -7.10
CA THR A 160 -21.08 11.20 -6.16
C THR A 160 -22.31 10.29 -6.07
N LYS A 161 -22.56 9.48 -7.11
CA LYS A 161 -23.62 8.46 -7.18
C LYS A 161 -23.19 7.09 -6.66
N THR A 162 -21.99 6.96 -6.04
CA THR A 162 -21.50 5.70 -5.52
C THR A 162 -22.49 5.14 -4.49
N GLU A 163 -22.89 3.89 -4.70
CA GLU A 163 -23.77 3.17 -3.79
C GLU A 163 -23.11 2.97 -2.42
N PHE A 164 -23.92 2.91 -1.39
CA PHE A 164 -23.44 2.63 -0.04
C PHE A 164 -24.34 1.65 0.69
N GLU A 165 -23.73 0.92 1.61
CA GLU A 165 -24.43 0.06 2.57
C GLU A 165 -24.31 0.67 3.97
N GLU A 166 -25.41 0.64 4.74
CA GLU A 166 -25.39 1.00 6.15
C GLU A 166 -25.07 -0.23 7.02
N VAL A 167 -23.93 -0.20 7.65
CA VAL A 167 -23.45 -1.29 8.50
C VAL A 167 -23.26 -0.84 9.95
N SER A 168 -23.29 -1.79 10.88
CA SER A 168 -22.91 -1.51 12.27
C SER A 168 -21.45 -1.09 12.35
N ARG A 169 -21.18 0.01 13.04
CA ARG A 169 -19.81 0.50 13.20
C ARG A 169 -19.01 -0.43 14.12
N LYS A 170 -17.81 -0.81 13.70
CA LYS A 170 -16.99 -1.81 14.39
C LYS A 170 -16.62 -1.42 15.83
N ASP A 171 -16.26 -0.13 16.06
CA ASP A 171 -15.90 0.37 17.39
C ASP A 171 -17.12 0.55 18.31
N LYS A 172 -18.32 0.73 17.75
CA LYS A 172 -19.58 0.94 18.47
C LYS A 172 -20.73 0.28 17.72
N PRO A 173 -21.02 -1.03 17.93
CA PRO A 173 -22.00 -1.79 17.14
C PRO A 173 -23.44 -1.22 17.14
N LYS A 174 -23.81 -0.47 18.17
CA LYS A 174 -25.11 0.23 18.22
C LYS A 174 -25.21 1.44 17.28
N LYS A 175 -24.08 1.93 16.76
CA LYS A 175 -24.03 3.05 15.78
C LYS A 175 -23.85 2.51 14.38
N LYS A 176 -24.63 3.04 13.44
CA LYS A 176 -24.46 2.74 12.00
C LYS A 176 -23.45 3.68 11.36
N THR A 177 -22.83 3.21 10.29
CA THR A 177 -21.98 3.98 9.39
C THR A 177 -22.22 3.56 7.96
N LYS A 178 -21.92 4.45 7.03
CA LYS A 178 -22.00 4.17 5.59
C LYS A 178 -20.66 3.65 5.10
N VAL A 179 -20.70 2.56 4.33
CA VAL A 179 -19.58 2.02 3.56
C VAL A 179 -19.93 2.18 2.08
N TYR A 180 -19.22 3.05 1.38
CA TYR A 180 -19.40 3.26 -0.05
C TYR A 180 -18.58 2.22 -0.80
N LYS A 181 -19.14 1.72 -1.92
CA LYS A 181 -18.54 0.61 -2.68
C LYS A 181 -18.56 0.92 -4.18
N SER A 182 -17.40 0.90 -4.80
CA SER A 182 -17.24 0.90 -6.25
C SER A 182 -16.54 -0.36 -6.70
N THR A 183 -17.05 -1.01 -7.76
CA THR A 183 -16.49 -2.24 -8.32
C THR A 183 -16.15 -2.02 -9.78
N PHE A 184 -15.03 -2.57 -10.23
CA PHE A 184 -14.47 -2.37 -11.56
C PHE A 184 -14.13 -3.71 -12.20
N THR A 185 -14.33 -3.80 -13.53
CA THR A 185 -13.65 -4.79 -14.36
C THR A 185 -12.20 -4.32 -14.61
N LYS A 186 -11.36 -5.18 -15.17
CA LYS A 186 -9.98 -4.81 -15.50
C LYS A 186 -9.91 -3.61 -16.44
N GLU A 187 -10.75 -3.57 -17.47
CA GLU A 187 -10.80 -2.53 -18.51
C GLU A 187 -11.26 -1.17 -17.97
N LYS A 188 -12.06 -1.18 -16.89
CA LYS A 188 -12.59 0.02 -16.22
C LYS A 188 -11.88 0.32 -14.91
N SER A 189 -10.85 -0.45 -14.57
CA SER A 189 -10.09 -0.24 -13.34
C SER A 189 -9.40 1.12 -13.36
N PRO A 190 -9.43 1.87 -12.25
CA PRO A 190 -8.71 3.13 -12.15
C PRO A 190 -7.19 2.95 -12.15
N LEU A 191 -6.70 1.73 -11.87
CA LEU A 191 -5.28 1.40 -11.89
C LEU A 191 -5.08 -0.06 -12.27
N VAL A 192 -4.28 -0.27 -13.30
CA VAL A 192 -3.70 -1.58 -13.68
C VAL A 192 -2.19 -1.47 -13.50
N PHE A 193 -1.58 -2.40 -12.77
CA PHE A 193 -0.15 -2.38 -12.51
C PHE A 193 0.46 -3.76 -12.65
N ARG A 194 1.74 -3.79 -13.01
CA ARG A 194 2.45 -5.03 -13.31
C ARG A 194 3.82 -5.06 -12.64
N ASN A 195 4.25 -6.26 -12.30
CA ASN A 195 5.60 -6.54 -11.85
C ASN A 195 6.29 -7.41 -12.90
N PHE A 196 7.13 -6.78 -13.72
CA PHE A 196 7.92 -7.45 -14.76
C PHE A 196 9.32 -7.73 -14.24
N LEU A 197 9.71 -8.98 -14.17
CA LEU A 197 10.98 -9.44 -13.61
C LEU A 197 11.75 -10.28 -14.64
N SER A 198 13.05 -9.98 -14.80
CA SER A 198 13.97 -10.68 -15.69
C SER A 198 14.90 -11.56 -14.88
N PHE A 199 14.91 -12.85 -15.19
CA PHE A 199 15.68 -13.88 -14.52
C PHE A 199 16.62 -14.62 -15.47
N SER A 200 17.67 -15.24 -14.90
CA SER A 200 18.54 -16.17 -15.58
C SER A 200 19.04 -17.26 -14.62
N PHE A 201 19.47 -18.39 -15.20
CA PHE A 201 20.14 -19.48 -14.46
C PHE A 201 21.67 -19.30 -14.45
N SER A 202 22.19 -18.26 -15.13
CA SER A 202 23.60 -17.91 -15.20
C SER A 202 23.79 -16.42 -14.97
N GLU A 203 24.94 -16.02 -14.42
CA GLU A 203 25.25 -14.64 -14.08
C GLU A 203 25.41 -13.74 -15.30
N ASP A 204 25.87 -14.30 -16.43
CA ASP A 204 26.03 -13.61 -17.71
C ASP A 204 24.73 -13.39 -18.48
N PHE A 205 23.61 -13.97 -18.00
CA PHE A 205 22.31 -13.89 -18.63
C PHE A 205 22.25 -14.43 -20.06
N GLU A 206 23.02 -15.48 -20.37
CA GLU A 206 22.95 -16.16 -21.67
C GLU A 206 21.55 -16.72 -21.96
N THR A 207 20.84 -17.17 -20.92
CA THR A 207 19.48 -17.69 -21.03
C THR A 207 18.56 -16.92 -20.10
N GLU A 208 17.85 -15.90 -20.66
CA GLU A 208 16.87 -15.11 -19.93
C GLU A 208 15.48 -15.71 -20.00
N PHE A 209 14.72 -15.54 -18.92
CA PHE A 209 13.28 -15.74 -18.92
C PHE A 209 12.61 -14.64 -18.09
N TYR A 210 11.31 -14.44 -18.33
CA TYR A 210 10.58 -13.34 -17.74
C TYR A 210 9.37 -13.83 -16.97
N VAL A 211 9.09 -13.17 -15.85
CA VAL A 211 7.82 -13.29 -15.12
C VAL A 211 7.14 -11.93 -15.17
N ASP A 212 5.90 -11.89 -15.64
CA ASP A 212 5.11 -10.67 -15.80
C ASP A 212 3.75 -10.86 -15.15
N ASN A 213 3.64 -10.41 -13.91
CA ASN A 213 2.42 -10.53 -13.13
C ASN A 213 1.66 -9.21 -13.11
N GLU A 214 0.40 -9.26 -13.52
CA GLU A 214 -0.48 -8.11 -13.64
C GLU A 214 -1.57 -8.12 -12.57
N PHE A 215 -1.87 -6.93 -12.06
CA PHE A 215 -2.87 -6.67 -11.03
C PHE A 215 -3.71 -5.45 -11.40
N TYR A 216 -4.95 -5.41 -10.94
CA TYR A 216 -5.81 -4.24 -11.12
C TYR A 216 -6.68 -4.01 -9.89
N ILE A 217 -7.14 -2.77 -9.68
CA ILE A 217 -8.10 -2.45 -8.63
C ILE A 217 -9.47 -2.97 -9.06
N GLN A 218 -9.98 -3.98 -8.34
CA GLN A 218 -11.30 -4.55 -8.55
C GLN A 218 -12.39 -3.84 -7.75
N GLN A 219 -12.06 -3.36 -6.55
CA GLN A 219 -13.04 -2.74 -5.66
C GLN A 219 -12.39 -1.66 -4.79
N ILE A 220 -13.13 -0.58 -4.59
CA ILE A 220 -12.81 0.46 -3.61
C ILE A 220 -13.94 0.51 -2.59
N LEU A 221 -13.58 0.40 -1.30
CA LEU A 221 -14.47 0.63 -0.17
C LEU A 221 -14.04 1.92 0.52
N GLU A 222 -14.99 2.84 0.76
CA GLU A 222 -14.72 4.06 1.53
C GLU A 222 -15.60 4.09 2.78
N MET A 223 -14.98 4.33 3.94
CA MET A 223 -15.65 4.25 5.23
C MET A 223 -15.07 5.23 6.25
N ASP A 224 -15.83 5.48 7.33
CA ASP A 224 -15.34 6.20 8.51
C ASP A 224 -14.13 5.48 9.10
N LYS A 225 -13.06 6.23 9.42
CA LYS A 225 -11.83 5.69 10.03
C LYS A 225 -12.12 4.82 11.26
N ARG A 226 -13.12 5.18 12.08
CA ARG A 226 -13.51 4.42 13.29
C ARG A 226 -14.21 3.10 12.97
N HIS A 227 -14.65 2.87 11.74
CA HIS A 227 -15.10 1.57 11.26
C HIS A 227 -13.94 0.73 10.74
N PHE A 228 -12.95 1.38 10.14
CA PHE A 228 -11.76 0.73 9.60
C PHE A 228 -10.77 0.32 10.68
N GLU A 229 -10.44 1.22 11.64
CA GLU A 229 -9.47 0.99 12.71
C GLU A 229 -10.18 0.52 13.99
N GLN A 230 -9.67 -0.53 14.58
CA GLN A 230 -10.13 -1.10 15.84
C GLN A 230 -8.96 -1.22 16.81
N TYR A 231 -9.28 -1.12 18.10
CA TYR A 231 -8.30 -1.37 19.15
C TYR A 231 -8.37 -2.84 19.57
N ARG A 232 -7.24 -3.48 19.75
CA ARG A 232 -7.17 -4.76 20.43
C ARG A 232 -7.25 -4.53 21.93
N TYR A 233 -8.10 -5.33 22.58
CA TYR A 233 -8.26 -5.33 24.02
C TYR A 233 -7.64 -6.58 24.61
N ASP A 234 -7.04 -6.42 25.80
CA ASP A 234 -6.54 -7.53 26.60
C ASP A 234 -7.72 -8.19 27.34
N GLU A 235 -8.19 -9.30 26.82
CA GLU A 235 -9.35 -10.02 27.35
C GLU A 235 -9.06 -10.68 28.70
N THR A 236 -7.80 -10.81 29.11
CA THR A 236 -7.41 -11.39 30.40
C THR A 236 -7.60 -10.42 31.56
N LYS A 237 -7.75 -9.13 31.29
CA LYS A 237 -7.91 -8.07 32.31
C LYS A 237 -9.38 -7.64 32.45
N LYS A 238 -9.82 -7.43 33.68
CA LYS A 238 -11.15 -6.83 33.95
C LYS A 238 -11.13 -5.36 33.49
N GLY A 239 -12.03 -4.99 32.57
CA GLY A 239 -12.15 -3.65 32.01
C GLY A 239 -11.62 -3.54 30.58
N LYS A 240 -11.58 -2.30 30.02
CA LYS A 240 -11.10 -2.04 28.65
C LYS A 240 -9.62 -1.67 28.69
N TRP A 241 -8.75 -2.64 28.71
CA TRP A 241 -7.32 -2.46 28.61
C TRP A 241 -6.88 -2.68 27.17
N TYR A 242 -6.23 -1.67 26.58
CA TYR A 242 -5.66 -1.80 25.22
C TYR A 242 -4.39 -2.64 25.28
N ILE A 243 -4.20 -3.48 24.29
CA ILE A 243 -2.87 -4.04 24.00
C ILE A 243 -2.03 -2.90 23.45
N ILE A 244 -0.88 -2.65 24.04
CA ILE A 244 0.05 -1.57 23.67
C ILE A 244 1.28 -2.14 22.97
N ASP A 245 1.88 -1.34 22.08
CA ASP A 245 3.18 -1.62 21.45
C ASP A 245 4.36 -1.27 22.40
N GLU A 246 5.58 -1.41 21.90
CA GLU A 246 6.81 -1.13 22.65
C GLU A 246 6.91 0.36 23.06
N ASP A 247 6.28 1.26 22.30
CA ASP A 247 6.21 2.70 22.59
C ASP A 247 5.06 3.06 23.56
N GLY A 248 4.32 2.09 24.09
CA GLY A 248 3.17 2.31 24.98
C GLY A 248 1.90 2.80 24.27
N LYS A 249 1.82 2.69 22.92
CA LYS A 249 0.66 3.11 22.15
C LYS A 249 -0.29 1.94 21.92
N PRO A 250 -1.64 2.18 21.93
CA PRO A 250 -2.60 1.14 21.61
C PRO A 250 -2.39 0.55 20.22
N ILE A 251 -2.31 -0.78 20.13
CA ILE A 251 -2.21 -1.48 18.85
C ILE A 251 -3.55 -1.38 18.11
N LEU A 252 -3.49 -0.84 16.90
CA LEU A 252 -4.62 -0.78 15.98
C LEU A 252 -4.55 -1.95 15.02
N PHE A 253 -5.70 -2.53 14.72
CA PHE A 253 -5.85 -3.52 13.67
C PHE A 253 -7.07 -3.21 12.80
N SER A 254 -7.20 -3.89 11.68
CA SER A 254 -8.34 -3.76 10.79
C SER A 254 -8.76 -5.13 10.27
N ASP A 255 -10.06 -5.44 10.35
CA ASP A 255 -10.64 -6.64 9.74
C ASP A 255 -10.57 -6.58 8.19
N PHE A 256 -10.27 -5.41 7.63
CA PHE A 256 -10.04 -5.24 6.20
C PHE A 256 -8.62 -5.60 5.78
N GLN A 257 -7.74 -5.92 6.75
CA GLN A 257 -6.36 -6.31 6.47
C GLN A 257 -6.32 -7.58 5.63
N ASN A 258 -5.72 -7.45 4.44
CA ASN A 258 -5.55 -8.55 3.51
C ASN A 258 -4.31 -8.28 2.66
N PRO A 259 -3.40 -9.26 2.45
CA PRO A 259 -2.19 -9.08 1.64
C PRO A 259 -2.46 -8.58 0.21
N SER A 260 -3.58 -9.00 -0.41
CA SER A 260 -3.98 -8.56 -1.76
C SER A 260 -4.77 -7.25 -1.76
N SER A 261 -4.66 -6.45 -0.73
CA SER A 261 -5.35 -5.16 -0.60
C SER A 261 -4.39 -4.10 -0.06
N PHE A 262 -4.77 -2.84 -0.16
CA PHE A 262 -4.07 -1.71 0.45
C PHE A 262 -5.06 -0.61 0.82
N TYR A 263 -4.61 0.47 1.46
CA TYR A 263 -5.51 1.52 1.88
C TYR A 263 -4.91 2.92 1.77
N LEU A 264 -5.81 3.92 1.68
CA LEU A 264 -5.49 5.35 1.81
C LEU A 264 -6.18 5.92 3.04
N LYS A 265 -5.48 6.73 3.81
CA LYS A 265 -6.08 7.57 4.86
C LYS A 265 -6.34 8.94 4.27
N ILE A 266 -7.62 9.29 4.13
CA ILE A 266 -8.01 10.59 3.56
C ILE A 266 -7.70 11.68 4.59
N PRO A 267 -6.88 12.70 4.27
CA PRO A 267 -6.61 13.83 5.17
C PRO A 267 -7.90 14.57 5.54
N ASN A 268 -7.97 15.08 6.75
CA ASN A 268 -9.15 15.81 7.25
C ASN A 268 -9.51 17.05 6.39
N GLU A 269 -8.54 17.70 5.80
CA GLU A 269 -8.69 18.86 4.93
C GLU A 269 -9.39 18.53 3.60
N GLY A 270 -9.20 17.30 3.09
CA GLY A 270 -9.86 16.83 1.84
C GLY A 270 -11.28 16.29 2.06
N SER A 271 -11.69 15.99 3.30
CA SER A 271 -12.97 15.31 3.57
C SER A 271 -14.19 16.23 3.45
N ILE A 272 -14.02 17.55 3.54
CA ILE A 272 -15.11 18.55 3.45
C ILE A 272 -15.41 18.90 1.99
N GLU A 273 -14.40 19.04 1.14
CA GLU A 273 -14.56 19.33 -0.29
C GLU A 273 -14.92 18.10 -1.12
N TYR A 274 -14.61 16.92 -0.62
CA TYR A 274 -14.75 15.66 -1.31
C TYR A 274 -16.19 15.22 -1.55
N ARG A 275 -17.16 15.72 -0.74
CA ARG A 275 -18.58 15.31 -0.76
C ARG A 275 -19.58 16.47 -0.89
N LYS A 276 -19.12 17.66 -1.22
CA LYS A 276 -19.97 18.72 -1.72
C LYS A 276 -20.01 18.64 -3.24
#